data_1f503e1eabec19dc2bc5fe1ece325d35
#
_entry.id   1f503e1eabec19dc2bc5fe1ece325d35
#
_cell.length_a   1.000
_cell.length_b   1.000
_cell.length_c   1.000
_cell.angle_alpha   90.00
_cell.angle_beta   90.00
_cell.angle_gamma   90.00
#
_symmetry.space_group_name_H-M   'P 1'
#
loop_
_entity.id
_entity.type
_entity.pdbx_description
1 polymer ?
#
loop_
_entity_poly.entity_id
_entity_poly.type
_entity_poly.pdbx_seq_one_letter_code
_entity_poly.pdbx_strand_id
1 'polypeptide(L)'
;LEPGFSFSGDPSVVFCVDGTPVIICLQYYGAGGSGIYAYRSLDQGITWQSGVQADLNGANDKVQSACDFSNGPHHGQICAAWDRFFTGAGDNVYISTSDDGGQTFSTSKRIDDANANAIAPDVAYGANSELWVMWADRGRFDVMVDHSSDGGATWGTDIFVSNFNNVPSPIPGSFFRMFDIFSVAADWTNGPFAGSVYVAWHTWKGSAPRHANIRCAATHDGGATWSSVVVNASDTTFADQVFPHAVVDAKGTLNIDFYDRRLDPNNYLLWTWVARSSDGGATFKEYRVSDAGWDHAATESAWFIGDYMGIDASAHEVRPFWTDGTSGSQDVACDVVNLDFFSDVSTLSAATGGVAAFTIDVGPNLGGLDYWVLGSLATSPGLTFGNGVHLPLNWDLLFQITMQFANSATFVNTHGTLDAAGGALASFDTGGPFSPALAGIDLYFSTLVLQPSPAFATNPTKVTLVP
;
A
#
# COMPACT_ATOMS: atom_id res chain seq x y z
N LEU A 1 9.37 -15.62 20.24
CA LEU A 1 10.08 -16.86 19.80
C LEU A 1 9.48 -18.09 20.49
N GLU A 2 9.11 -19.09 19.72
CA GLU A 2 8.72 -20.39 20.27
C GLU A 2 9.94 -21.12 20.85
N PRO A 3 9.78 -21.96 21.88
CA PRO A 3 10.87 -22.75 22.45
C PRO A 3 11.55 -23.63 21.39
N GLY A 4 12.88 -23.55 21.31
CA GLY A 4 13.69 -24.35 20.38
C GLY A 4 14.09 -23.62 19.09
N PHE A 5 13.59 -22.38 18.87
CA PHE A 5 14.01 -21.54 17.75
C PHE A 5 15.06 -20.51 18.18
N SER A 6 15.95 -20.15 17.27
CA SER A 6 17.04 -19.21 17.52
C SER A 6 16.65 -17.76 17.24
N PHE A 7 15.84 -17.52 16.22
CA PHE A 7 15.26 -16.21 15.87
C PHE A 7 14.06 -16.37 14.95
N SER A 8 13.30 -15.29 14.75
CA SER A 8 12.18 -15.20 13.81
C SER A 8 12.43 -14.07 12.80
N GLY A 9 11.79 -14.16 11.65
CA GLY A 9 11.91 -13.16 10.59
C GLY A 9 10.72 -13.17 9.65
N ASP A 10 10.74 -12.26 8.69
CA ASP A 10 9.79 -12.14 7.60
C ASP A 10 8.32 -12.20 8.08
N PRO A 11 7.88 -11.28 8.94
CA PRO A 11 6.51 -11.28 9.43
C PRO A 11 5.54 -10.76 8.35
N SER A 12 4.44 -11.47 8.17
CA SER A 12 3.25 -11.01 7.47
C SER A 12 2.09 -10.94 8.45
N VAL A 13 1.25 -9.90 8.35
CA VAL A 13 0.13 -9.69 9.26
C VAL A 13 -1.16 -9.67 8.46
N VAL A 14 -2.13 -10.46 8.88
CA VAL A 14 -3.49 -10.43 8.36
C VAL A 14 -4.49 -10.25 9.49
N PHE A 15 -5.64 -9.65 9.18
CA PHE A 15 -6.78 -9.67 10.06
C PHE A 15 -7.78 -10.72 9.57
N CYS A 16 -8.33 -11.49 10.49
CA CYS A 16 -9.48 -12.32 10.19
C CYS A 16 -10.73 -11.44 10.01
N VAL A 17 -11.78 -11.99 9.40
CA VAL A 17 -13.06 -11.28 9.19
C VAL A 17 -13.75 -10.85 10.49
N ASP A 18 -13.42 -11.47 11.62
CA ASP A 18 -13.87 -11.07 12.96
C ASP A 18 -13.00 -9.99 13.63
N GLY A 19 -11.98 -9.49 12.92
CA GLY A 19 -11.02 -8.51 13.42
C GLY A 19 -9.87 -9.09 14.25
N THR A 20 -9.73 -10.39 14.35
CA THR A 20 -8.60 -11.04 15.04
C THR A 20 -7.32 -10.89 14.22
N PRO A 21 -6.25 -10.24 14.71
CA PRO A 21 -4.98 -10.19 14.01
C PRO A 21 -4.22 -11.51 14.14
N VAL A 22 -3.60 -11.93 13.04
CA VAL A 22 -2.73 -13.10 12.94
C VAL A 22 -1.40 -12.70 12.31
N ILE A 23 -0.30 -12.93 13.02
CA ILE A 23 1.05 -12.81 12.48
C ILE A 23 1.49 -14.17 11.96
N ILE A 24 1.95 -14.23 10.72
CA ILE A 24 2.57 -15.42 10.14
C ILE A 24 4.03 -15.08 9.85
N CYS A 25 4.97 -15.88 10.34
CA CYS A 25 6.39 -15.56 10.21
C CYS A 25 7.27 -16.82 10.16
N LEU A 26 8.51 -16.60 9.75
CA LEU A 26 9.57 -17.61 9.83
C LEU A 26 10.01 -17.81 11.27
N GLN A 27 10.23 -19.07 11.64
CA GLN A 27 10.92 -19.47 12.86
C GLN A 27 12.15 -20.28 12.48
N TYR A 28 13.33 -19.77 12.82
CA TYR A 28 14.60 -20.41 12.46
C TYR A 28 15.06 -21.36 13.55
N TYR A 29 15.35 -22.60 13.18
CA TYR A 29 15.99 -23.60 14.02
C TYR A 29 17.37 -23.97 13.44
N GLY A 30 18.27 -24.47 14.26
CA GLY A 30 19.67 -24.70 13.88
C GLY A 30 19.85 -25.42 12.54
N ALA A 31 21.06 -25.36 11.98
CA ALA A 31 21.46 -25.96 10.69
C ALA A 31 20.75 -25.38 9.41
N GLY A 32 20.24 -24.16 9.47
CA GLY A 32 19.70 -23.46 8.29
C GLY A 32 18.28 -23.88 7.91
N GLY A 33 17.54 -24.54 8.81
CA GLY A 33 16.13 -24.84 8.64
C GLY A 33 15.23 -23.72 9.19
N SER A 34 14.05 -23.56 8.59
CA SER A 34 13.02 -22.62 9.03
C SER A 34 11.63 -23.23 8.90
N GLY A 35 10.76 -22.93 9.87
CA GLY A 35 9.36 -23.29 9.85
C GLY A 35 8.48 -22.05 9.67
N ILE A 36 7.26 -22.26 9.20
CA ILE A 36 6.22 -21.23 9.12
C ILE A 36 5.28 -21.40 10.31
N TYR A 37 5.12 -20.33 11.09
CA TYR A 37 4.29 -20.30 12.29
C TYR A 37 3.33 -19.13 12.29
N ALA A 38 2.11 -19.36 12.77
CA ALA A 38 1.07 -18.36 12.93
C ALA A 38 0.80 -18.07 14.41
N TYR A 39 0.65 -16.80 14.75
CA TYR A 39 0.38 -16.30 16.10
C TYR A 39 -0.89 -15.46 16.07
N ARG A 40 -1.85 -15.75 16.94
CA ARG A 40 -3.12 -15.04 17.04
C ARG A 40 -3.15 -14.15 18.27
N SER A 41 -3.77 -12.97 18.15
CA SER A 41 -4.08 -12.12 19.30
C SER A 41 -5.59 -12.02 19.46
N LEU A 42 -6.09 -12.21 20.69
CA LEU A 42 -7.51 -12.08 21.02
C LEU A 42 -7.81 -10.75 21.72
N ASP A 43 -6.82 -9.88 21.86
CA ASP A 43 -6.88 -8.58 22.55
C ASP A 43 -6.25 -7.45 21.72
N GLN A 44 -6.43 -7.51 20.40
CA GLN A 44 -5.98 -6.50 19.43
C GLN A 44 -4.46 -6.25 19.43
N GLY A 45 -3.67 -7.32 19.55
CA GLY A 45 -2.20 -7.25 19.46
C GLY A 45 -1.50 -6.98 20.79
N ILE A 46 -2.22 -6.88 21.93
CA ILE A 46 -1.60 -6.66 23.24
C ILE A 46 -0.87 -7.92 23.71
N THR A 47 -1.48 -9.08 23.54
CA THR A 47 -0.86 -10.37 23.82
C THR A 47 -1.07 -11.35 22.66
N TRP A 48 -0.15 -12.31 22.53
CA TRP A 48 -0.17 -13.28 21.45
C TRP A 48 -0.20 -14.70 22.02
N GLN A 49 -1.03 -15.54 21.41
CA GLN A 49 -1.11 -16.96 21.75
C GLN A 49 0.15 -17.71 21.31
N SER A 50 0.36 -18.93 21.81
CA SER A 50 1.43 -19.80 21.33
C SER A 50 1.29 -20.08 19.83
N GLY A 51 2.43 -20.19 19.16
CA GLY A 51 2.48 -20.36 17.71
C GLY A 51 1.87 -21.67 17.24
N VAL A 52 1.13 -21.59 16.15
CA VAL A 52 0.57 -22.73 15.43
C VAL A 52 1.45 -22.99 14.21
N GLN A 53 1.91 -24.20 14.07
CA GLN A 53 2.75 -24.60 12.95
C GLN A 53 1.93 -24.72 11.67
N ALA A 54 2.27 -23.94 10.64
CA ALA A 54 1.74 -24.09 9.28
C ALA A 54 2.65 -25.01 8.45
N ASP A 55 3.97 -24.93 8.63
CA ASP A 55 4.94 -25.85 8.01
C ASP A 55 6.24 -25.94 8.80
N LEU A 56 6.90 -27.11 8.73
CA LEU A 56 8.21 -27.34 9.37
C LEU A 56 9.22 -28.03 8.41
N ASN A 57 8.91 -28.13 7.13
CA ASN A 57 9.68 -28.93 6.19
C ASN A 57 10.62 -28.08 5.34
N GLY A 58 11.90 -28.04 5.65
CA GLY A 58 12.93 -27.48 4.78
C GLY A 58 13.43 -26.10 5.20
N ALA A 59 13.99 -25.38 4.23
CA ALA A 59 14.46 -24.01 4.36
C ALA A 59 13.42 -23.07 3.71
N ASN A 60 12.39 -22.70 4.47
CA ASN A 60 11.35 -21.79 4.02
C ASN A 60 11.83 -20.33 4.12
N ASP A 61 11.38 -19.48 3.22
CA ASP A 61 11.70 -18.05 3.18
C ASP A 61 10.54 -17.23 2.63
N LYS A 62 10.58 -15.90 2.81
CA LYS A 62 9.70 -14.91 2.16
C LYS A 62 8.19 -15.20 2.32
N VAL A 63 7.73 -15.49 3.54
CA VAL A 63 6.32 -15.77 3.76
C VAL A 63 5.46 -14.50 3.63
N GLN A 64 4.38 -14.59 2.86
CA GLN A 64 3.31 -13.61 2.78
C GLN A 64 1.96 -14.26 3.06
N SER A 65 0.95 -13.47 3.44
CA SER A 65 -0.35 -13.99 3.80
C SER A 65 -1.50 -13.05 3.46
N ALA A 66 -2.66 -13.62 3.17
CA ALA A 66 -3.90 -12.90 2.93
C ALA A 66 -5.09 -13.60 3.60
N CYS A 67 -6.15 -12.83 3.88
CA CYS A 67 -7.44 -13.33 4.33
C CYS A 67 -8.50 -13.04 3.27
N ASP A 68 -9.44 -13.95 3.08
CA ASP A 68 -10.55 -13.78 2.15
C ASP A 68 -11.64 -12.88 2.76
N PHE A 69 -11.77 -11.66 2.26
CA PHE A 69 -12.85 -10.72 2.59
C PHE A 69 -13.97 -10.70 1.54
N SER A 70 -13.88 -11.50 0.49
CA SER A 70 -14.93 -11.63 -0.52
C SER A 70 -16.21 -12.26 0.06
N ASN A 71 -17.29 -12.22 -0.70
CA ASN A 71 -18.53 -12.94 -0.34
C ASN A 71 -18.55 -14.37 -0.89
N GLY A 72 -17.39 -14.92 -1.22
CA GLY A 72 -17.25 -16.25 -1.82
C GLY A 72 -17.37 -17.40 -0.81
N PRO A 73 -17.22 -18.65 -1.30
CA PRO A 73 -17.42 -19.86 -0.47
C PRO A 73 -16.33 -20.08 0.58
N HIS A 74 -15.19 -19.42 0.46
CA HIS A 74 -14.06 -19.52 1.41
C HIS A 74 -13.89 -18.24 2.24
N HIS A 75 -14.94 -17.42 2.38
CA HIS A 75 -14.93 -16.21 3.20
C HIS A 75 -14.32 -16.44 4.59
N GLY A 76 -13.28 -15.67 4.93
CA GLY A 76 -12.53 -15.78 6.19
C GLY A 76 -11.38 -16.78 6.16
N GLN A 77 -11.13 -17.49 5.05
CA GLN A 77 -9.97 -18.36 4.90
C GLN A 77 -8.69 -17.50 4.89
N ILE A 78 -7.66 -17.95 5.61
CA ILE A 78 -6.31 -17.38 5.56
C ILE A 78 -5.47 -18.29 4.67
N CYS A 79 -4.70 -17.70 3.75
CA CYS A 79 -3.64 -18.39 3.03
C CYS A 79 -2.29 -17.79 3.40
N ALA A 80 -1.32 -18.64 3.68
CA ALA A 80 0.10 -18.31 3.75
C ALA A 80 0.81 -18.91 2.53
N ALA A 81 1.64 -18.10 1.85
CA ALA A 81 2.47 -18.52 0.72
C ALA A 81 3.95 -18.20 1.02
N TRP A 82 4.86 -19.10 0.65
CA TRP A 82 6.30 -18.93 0.88
C TRP A 82 7.10 -19.68 -0.18
N ASP A 83 8.35 -19.30 -0.34
CA ASP A 83 9.30 -20.12 -1.11
C ASP A 83 10.08 -21.07 -0.22
N ARG A 84 10.49 -22.18 -0.79
CA ARG A 84 11.30 -23.20 -0.13
C ARG A 84 12.52 -23.51 -0.96
N PHE A 85 13.68 -23.28 -0.35
CA PHE A 85 14.96 -23.58 -0.97
C PHE A 85 15.28 -25.07 -0.96
N PHE A 86 15.66 -25.58 -2.13
CA PHE A 86 16.18 -26.94 -2.27
C PHE A 86 17.61 -26.90 -2.80
N THR A 87 18.55 -27.48 -2.06
CA THR A 87 19.93 -27.60 -2.54
C THR A 87 19.99 -28.43 -3.83
N GLY A 88 20.23 -27.75 -4.95
CA GLY A 88 20.44 -28.34 -6.28
C GLY A 88 19.21 -28.64 -7.11
N ALA A 89 18.01 -28.22 -6.68
CA ALA A 89 16.73 -28.47 -7.39
C ALA A 89 15.94 -27.21 -7.76
N GLY A 90 16.44 -26.00 -7.42
CA GLY A 90 15.71 -24.74 -7.56
C GLY A 90 14.75 -24.51 -6.38
N ASP A 91 14.22 -23.28 -6.33
CA ASP A 91 13.30 -22.87 -5.29
C ASP A 91 11.86 -23.04 -5.80
N ASN A 92 10.94 -23.39 -4.90
CA ASN A 92 9.55 -23.68 -5.27
C ASN A 92 8.59 -22.95 -4.34
N VAL A 93 7.37 -22.66 -4.84
CA VAL A 93 6.32 -21.97 -4.12
C VAL A 93 5.44 -22.97 -3.39
N TYR A 94 5.21 -22.72 -2.10
CA TYR A 94 4.32 -23.51 -1.25
C TYR A 94 3.26 -22.63 -0.64
N ILE A 95 2.09 -23.24 -0.37
CA ILE A 95 1.02 -22.60 0.39
C ILE A 95 0.52 -23.53 1.52
N SER A 96 -0.14 -22.91 2.49
CA SER A 96 -1.01 -23.59 3.45
C SER A 96 -2.17 -22.68 3.81
N THR A 97 -3.36 -23.26 4.03
CA THR A 97 -4.59 -22.52 4.31
C THR A 97 -5.14 -22.85 5.68
N SER A 98 -5.90 -21.91 6.26
CA SER A 98 -6.62 -22.05 7.50
C SER A 98 -8.05 -21.57 7.34
N ASP A 99 -9.02 -22.41 7.68
CA ASP A 99 -10.46 -22.12 7.65
C ASP A 99 -11.03 -21.77 9.04
N ASP A 100 -10.18 -21.67 10.05
CA ASP A 100 -10.57 -21.48 11.46
C ASP A 100 -9.88 -20.26 12.11
N GLY A 101 -9.50 -19.29 11.28
CA GLY A 101 -8.86 -18.05 11.73
C GLY A 101 -7.44 -18.25 12.28
N GLY A 102 -6.67 -19.16 11.70
CA GLY A 102 -5.27 -19.42 12.07
C GLY A 102 -5.08 -20.34 13.27
N GLN A 103 -6.13 -21.09 13.69
CA GLN A 103 -6.01 -22.06 14.77
C GLN A 103 -5.41 -23.38 14.28
N THR A 104 -5.67 -23.76 13.04
CA THR A 104 -5.03 -24.89 12.37
C THR A 104 -4.73 -24.53 10.91
N PHE A 105 -3.73 -25.22 10.34
CA PHE A 105 -3.33 -25.05 8.95
C PHE A 105 -3.37 -26.37 8.20
N SER A 106 -3.71 -26.33 6.93
CA SER A 106 -3.65 -27.49 6.03
C SER A 106 -2.21 -27.98 5.85
N THR A 107 -2.03 -29.22 5.39
CA THR A 107 -0.70 -29.66 4.95
C THR A 107 -0.23 -28.79 3.78
N SER A 108 1.02 -28.32 3.89
CA SER A 108 1.62 -27.47 2.85
C SER A 108 1.63 -28.15 1.49
N LYS A 109 1.31 -27.39 0.45
CA LYS A 109 1.22 -27.87 -0.94
C LYS A 109 2.14 -27.01 -1.81
N ARG A 110 2.94 -27.66 -2.66
CA ARG A 110 3.63 -27.00 -3.75
C ARG A 110 2.63 -26.64 -4.84
N ILE A 111 2.75 -25.44 -5.40
CA ILE A 111 1.81 -24.94 -6.44
C ILE A 111 2.49 -24.67 -7.79
N ASP A 112 3.75 -24.30 -7.83
CA ASP A 112 4.46 -24.09 -9.09
C ASP A 112 4.67 -25.39 -9.87
N ASP A 113 4.42 -25.38 -11.19
CA ASP A 113 4.51 -26.54 -12.07
C ASP A 113 5.94 -26.94 -12.43
N ALA A 114 6.81 -25.96 -12.60
CA ALA A 114 8.19 -26.16 -13.00
C ALA A 114 9.15 -26.04 -11.82
N ASN A 115 10.30 -26.70 -11.87
CA ASN A 115 11.43 -26.37 -10.99
C ASN A 115 12.02 -25.04 -11.46
N ALA A 116 11.28 -23.97 -11.21
CA ALA A 116 11.70 -22.61 -11.43
C ALA A 116 12.53 -22.15 -10.22
N ASN A 117 13.34 -21.16 -10.40
CA ASN A 117 13.99 -20.44 -9.30
C ASN A 117 12.94 -19.47 -8.75
N ALA A 118 11.81 -20.00 -8.26
CA ALA A 118 10.66 -19.25 -7.81
C ALA A 118 10.93 -18.67 -6.44
N ILE A 119 10.85 -17.35 -6.31
CA ILE A 119 11.18 -16.64 -5.07
C ILE A 119 10.12 -15.59 -4.74
N ALA A 120 10.02 -15.30 -3.44
CA ALA A 120 9.23 -14.21 -2.89
C ALA A 120 7.77 -14.23 -3.38
N PRO A 121 7.01 -15.30 -3.11
CA PRO A 121 5.61 -15.32 -3.45
C PRO A 121 4.84 -14.29 -2.63
N ASP A 122 3.81 -13.71 -3.26
CA ASP A 122 2.79 -12.91 -2.60
C ASP A 122 1.41 -13.48 -2.94
N VAL A 123 0.39 -13.19 -2.11
CA VAL A 123 -0.91 -13.84 -2.17
C VAL A 123 -2.05 -12.85 -1.99
N ALA A 124 -3.12 -13.00 -2.78
CA ALA A 124 -4.33 -12.19 -2.67
C ALA A 124 -5.59 -13.03 -2.92
N TYR A 125 -6.70 -12.67 -2.28
CA TYR A 125 -8.03 -13.17 -2.59
C TYR A 125 -8.78 -12.19 -3.48
N GLY A 126 -9.31 -12.68 -4.59
CA GLY A 126 -10.20 -11.96 -5.48
C GLY A 126 -11.68 -12.12 -5.12
N ALA A 127 -12.57 -11.68 -6.03
CA ALA A 127 -14.00 -11.90 -5.92
C ALA A 127 -14.29 -13.42 -5.91
N ASN A 128 -15.36 -13.84 -5.22
CA ASN A 128 -15.76 -15.25 -5.12
C ASN A 128 -14.72 -16.21 -4.53
N SER A 129 -13.84 -15.71 -3.65
CA SER A 129 -12.78 -16.51 -2.99
C SER A 129 -11.73 -17.08 -3.96
N GLU A 130 -11.51 -16.49 -5.10
CA GLU A 130 -10.41 -16.88 -5.98
C GLU A 130 -9.08 -16.55 -5.30
N LEU A 131 -8.24 -17.53 -5.10
CA LEU A 131 -6.94 -17.40 -4.45
C LEU A 131 -5.85 -17.28 -5.51
N TRP A 132 -5.16 -16.15 -5.55
CA TRP A 132 -4.08 -15.85 -6.47
C TRP A 132 -2.74 -15.80 -5.75
N VAL A 133 -1.74 -16.47 -6.31
CA VAL A 133 -0.35 -16.40 -5.84
C VAL A 133 0.53 -15.98 -6.99
N MET A 134 1.40 -14.99 -6.75
CA MET A 134 2.43 -14.56 -7.69
C MET A 134 3.81 -14.92 -7.17
N TRP A 135 4.80 -15.02 -8.05
CA TRP A 135 6.23 -15.15 -7.71
C TRP A 135 7.14 -14.62 -8.81
N ALA A 136 8.40 -14.36 -8.45
CA ALA A 136 9.44 -14.08 -9.42
C ALA A 136 10.15 -15.40 -9.80
N ASP A 137 10.15 -15.77 -11.07
CA ASP A 137 11.02 -16.82 -11.63
C ASP A 137 12.37 -16.22 -12.01
N ARG A 138 13.35 -16.34 -11.13
CA ARG A 138 14.71 -15.79 -11.34
C ARG A 138 15.53 -16.58 -12.36
N GLY A 139 15.09 -17.78 -12.71
CA GLY A 139 15.74 -18.60 -13.77
C GLY A 139 15.46 -18.09 -15.16
N ARG A 140 14.28 -17.48 -15.36
CA ARG A 140 13.81 -16.93 -16.65
C ARG A 140 13.67 -15.42 -16.65
N PHE A 141 13.68 -14.80 -15.47
CA PHE A 141 13.32 -13.39 -15.24
C PHE A 141 11.88 -13.10 -15.65
N ASP A 142 10.98 -13.99 -15.22
CA ASP A 142 9.55 -13.92 -15.49
C ASP A 142 8.78 -13.61 -14.19
N VAL A 143 7.76 -12.77 -14.31
CA VAL A 143 6.71 -12.59 -13.31
C VAL A 143 5.65 -13.62 -13.60
N MET A 144 5.37 -14.50 -12.66
CA MET A 144 4.45 -15.63 -12.78
C MET A 144 3.31 -15.51 -11.77
N VAL A 145 2.16 -16.08 -12.12
CA VAL A 145 1.03 -16.28 -11.19
C VAL A 145 0.42 -17.66 -11.41
N ASP A 146 -0.25 -18.18 -10.38
CA ASP A 146 -1.22 -19.26 -10.51
C ASP A 146 -2.42 -18.95 -9.62
N HIS A 147 -3.55 -19.62 -9.85
CA HIS A 147 -4.76 -19.39 -9.08
C HIS A 147 -5.52 -20.68 -8.77
N SER A 148 -6.29 -20.62 -7.69
CA SER A 148 -7.19 -21.66 -7.25
C SER A 148 -8.60 -21.08 -7.06
N SER A 149 -9.61 -21.77 -7.51
CA SER A 149 -11.02 -21.43 -7.30
C SER A 149 -11.72 -22.29 -6.24
N ASP A 150 -10.99 -23.16 -5.56
CA ASP A 150 -11.50 -24.13 -4.59
C ASP A 150 -10.76 -24.06 -3.23
N GLY A 151 -10.35 -22.86 -2.82
CA GLY A 151 -9.72 -22.61 -1.54
C GLY A 151 -8.30 -23.18 -1.42
N GLY A 152 -7.57 -23.29 -2.52
CA GLY A 152 -6.19 -23.83 -2.56
C GLY A 152 -6.14 -25.37 -2.69
N ALA A 153 -7.27 -26.04 -2.87
CA ALA A 153 -7.29 -27.50 -3.01
C ALA A 153 -6.70 -27.96 -4.34
N THR A 154 -7.00 -27.27 -5.45
CA THR A 154 -6.40 -27.52 -6.77
C THR A 154 -5.86 -26.22 -7.39
N TRP A 155 -4.85 -26.35 -8.25
CA TRP A 155 -4.15 -25.26 -8.90
C TRP A 155 -4.12 -25.48 -10.40
N GLY A 156 -4.02 -24.38 -11.17
CA GLY A 156 -3.97 -24.41 -12.61
C GLY A 156 -2.60 -24.73 -13.16
N THR A 157 -2.34 -24.24 -14.36
CA THR A 157 -0.99 -24.20 -14.95
C THR A 157 -0.44 -22.80 -14.75
N ASP A 158 0.85 -22.70 -14.38
CA ASP A 158 1.56 -21.43 -14.20
C ASP A 158 1.29 -20.44 -15.33
N ILE A 159 0.83 -19.24 -15.01
CA ILE A 159 0.49 -18.18 -15.97
C ILE A 159 1.63 -17.18 -16.04
N PHE A 160 2.13 -16.92 -17.23
CA PHE A 160 3.11 -15.88 -17.50
C PHE A 160 2.42 -14.50 -17.52
N VAL A 161 2.93 -13.56 -16.72
CA VAL A 161 2.45 -12.17 -16.66
C VAL A 161 3.33 -11.25 -17.52
N SER A 162 4.62 -11.24 -17.25
CA SER A 162 5.59 -10.35 -17.91
C SER A 162 7.03 -10.83 -17.69
N ASN A 163 7.96 -10.32 -18.48
CA ASN A 163 9.37 -10.38 -18.12
C ASN A 163 9.76 -9.19 -17.23
N PHE A 164 10.79 -9.37 -16.43
CA PHE A 164 11.46 -8.29 -15.71
C PHE A 164 12.97 -8.29 -15.96
N ASN A 165 13.63 -7.18 -15.71
CA ASN A 165 15.09 -7.10 -15.69
C ASN A 165 15.54 -6.85 -14.26
N ASN A 166 16.49 -7.63 -13.78
CA ASN A 166 17.04 -7.45 -12.43
C ASN A 166 17.53 -6.02 -12.22
N VAL A 167 17.09 -5.42 -11.16
CA VAL A 167 17.69 -4.21 -10.61
C VAL A 167 19.04 -4.61 -10.00
N PRO A 168 20.14 -3.91 -10.29
CA PRO A 168 21.44 -4.24 -9.71
C PRO A 168 21.39 -4.27 -8.17
N SER A 169 22.05 -5.25 -7.56
CA SER A 169 22.16 -5.36 -6.10
C SER A 169 23.63 -5.23 -5.67
N PRO A 170 24.03 -4.12 -5.00
CA PRO A 170 23.23 -2.96 -4.68
C PRO A 170 22.84 -2.12 -5.90
N ILE A 171 21.75 -1.34 -5.78
CA ILE A 171 21.35 -0.37 -6.80
C ILE A 171 22.44 0.71 -6.93
N PRO A 172 22.75 1.22 -8.15
CA PRO A 172 23.83 2.19 -8.34
C PRO A 172 23.70 3.41 -7.41
N GLY A 173 24.81 3.78 -6.77
CA GLY A 173 24.89 4.86 -5.80
C GLY A 173 24.46 4.47 -4.39
N SER A 174 24.08 3.22 -4.13
CA SER A 174 23.64 2.74 -2.82
C SER A 174 24.48 1.59 -2.31
N PHE A 175 24.18 1.15 -1.08
CA PHE A 175 24.82 0.01 -0.43
C PHE A 175 23.83 -1.11 -0.08
N PHE A 176 22.52 -0.81 -0.01
CA PHE A 176 21.54 -1.84 0.37
C PHE A 176 21.30 -2.85 -0.76
N ARG A 177 21.03 -4.07 -0.33
CA ARG A 177 20.71 -5.17 -1.25
C ARG A 177 19.35 -4.94 -1.92
N MET A 178 19.25 -5.39 -3.16
CA MET A 178 18.01 -5.50 -3.90
C MET A 178 17.61 -6.96 -4.05
N PHE A 179 16.32 -7.22 -3.94
CA PHE A 179 15.71 -8.52 -4.18
C PHE A 179 14.51 -8.36 -5.10
N ASP A 180 14.19 -9.40 -5.88
CA ASP A 180 13.04 -9.44 -6.78
C ASP A 180 11.78 -9.79 -5.97
N ILE A 181 11.34 -8.89 -5.10
CA ILE A 181 10.15 -8.98 -4.27
C ILE A 181 9.09 -8.12 -4.92
N PHE A 182 8.00 -8.76 -5.32
CA PHE A 182 6.91 -8.18 -6.08
C PHE A 182 5.62 -8.39 -5.29
N SER A 183 4.50 -7.84 -5.76
CA SER A 183 3.25 -7.94 -5.02
C SER A 183 2.07 -8.20 -5.93
N VAL A 184 1.07 -8.93 -5.42
CA VAL A 184 -0.21 -9.17 -6.08
C VAL A 184 -1.35 -8.58 -5.26
N ALA A 185 -2.30 -7.95 -5.94
CA ALA A 185 -3.56 -7.52 -5.36
C ALA A 185 -4.72 -7.96 -6.25
N ALA A 186 -5.87 -8.22 -5.68
CA ALA A 186 -7.05 -8.62 -6.43
C ALA A 186 -8.27 -7.80 -5.99
N ASP A 187 -9.13 -7.44 -6.94
CA ASP A 187 -10.36 -6.73 -6.64
C ASP A 187 -11.44 -7.70 -6.16
N TRP A 188 -11.57 -7.80 -4.84
CA TRP A 188 -12.57 -8.58 -4.13
C TRP A 188 -13.91 -7.87 -3.99
N THR A 189 -14.04 -6.62 -4.47
CA THR A 189 -15.24 -5.80 -4.35
C THR A 189 -16.31 -6.19 -5.38
N ASN A 190 -17.44 -5.47 -5.37
CA ASN A 190 -18.47 -5.55 -6.39
C ASN A 190 -18.41 -4.36 -7.35
N GLY A 191 -17.27 -3.68 -7.44
CA GLY A 191 -17.04 -2.51 -8.28
C GLY A 191 -16.94 -2.85 -9.78
N PRO A 192 -16.66 -1.84 -10.62
CA PRO A 192 -16.57 -2.01 -12.07
C PRO A 192 -15.41 -2.91 -12.52
N PHE A 193 -14.43 -3.13 -11.64
CA PHE A 193 -13.25 -3.96 -11.89
C PHE A 193 -13.24 -5.23 -11.02
N ALA A 194 -14.38 -5.61 -10.44
CA ALA A 194 -14.54 -6.82 -9.63
C ALA A 194 -13.92 -8.05 -10.31
N GLY A 195 -13.10 -8.82 -9.58
CA GLY A 195 -12.39 -9.98 -10.10
C GLY A 195 -11.15 -9.66 -10.93
N SER A 196 -10.77 -8.39 -11.07
CA SER A 196 -9.47 -8.03 -11.66
C SER A 196 -8.32 -8.37 -10.73
N VAL A 197 -7.18 -8.72 -11.32
CA VAL A 197 -5.95 -9.01 -10.57
C VAL A 197 -4.82 -8.14 -11.10
N TYR A 198 -4.02 -7.65 -10.18
CA TYR A 198 -2.94 -6.71 -10.42
C TYR A 198 -1.65 -7.28 -9.85
N VAL A 199 -0.57 -7.20 -10.63
CA VAL A 199 0.78 -7.56 -10.18
C VAL A 199 1.68 -6.36 -10.32
N ALA A 200 2.35 -5.96 -9.24
CA ALA A 200 3.29 -4.85 -9.20
C ALA A 200 4.72 -5.37 -9.00
N TRP A 201 5.66 -4.85 -9.79
CA TRP A 201 7.09 -5.21 -9.68
C TRP A 201 8.00 -4.05 -10.04
N HIS A 202 9.21 -4.06 -9.51
CA HIS A 202 10.26 -3.17 -10.00
C HIS A 202 11.05 -3.85 -11.12
N THR A 203 11.53 -3.06 -12.08
CA THR A 203 12.33 -3.57 -13.19
C THR A 203 13.36 -2.55 -13.65
N TRP A 204 14.53 -3.04 -14.05
CA TRP A 204 15.63 -2.21 -14.52
C TRP A 204 15.49 -1.84 -15.99
N LYS A 205 15.53 -0.55 -16.29
CA LYS A 205 15.67 -0.07 -17.67
C LYS A 205 17.12 -0.15 -18.10
N GLY A 206 17.47 -1.17 -18.87
CA GLY A 206 18.84 -1.46 -19.31
C GLY A 206 19.44 -0.46 -20.29
N SER A 207 18.60 0.34 -21.00
CA SER A 207 19.03 1.39 -21.92
C SER A 207 19.18 2.75 -21.22
N ALA A 208 20.07 3.60 -21.70
CA ALA A 208 20.25 4.93 -21.11
C ALA A 208 19.02 5.84 -21.35
N PRO A 209 18.62 6.67 -20.36
CA PRO A 209 19.12 6.70 -18.99
C PRO A 209 18.69 5.43 -18.22
N ARG A 210 19.63 4.84 -17.46
CA ARG A 210 19.42 3.60 -16.71
C ARG A 210 18.82 3.92 -15.34
N HIS A 211 17.69 3.32 -15.01
CA HIS A 211 17.01 3.49 -13.73
C HIS A 211 16.04 2.33 -13.50
N ALA A 212 15.58 2.16 -12.27
CA ALA A 212 14.51 1.26 -11.92
C ALA A 212 13.16 1.97 -12.01
N ASN A 213 12.13 1.27 -12.49
CA ASN A 213 10.74 1.72 -12.48
C ASN A 213 9.85 0.71 -11.80
N ILE A 214 8.72 1.18 -11.24
CA ILE A 214 7.61 0.32 -10.86
C ILE A 214 6.72 0.11 -12.08
N ARG A 215 6.38 -1.14 -12.33
CA ARG A 215 5.37 -1.55 -13.31
C ARG A 215 4.22 -2.24 -12.63
N CYS A 216 3.06 -2.14 -13.25
CA CYS A 216 1.88 -2.90 -12.87
C CYS A 216 1.31 -3.58 -14.11
N ALA A 217 0.99 -4.86 -14.00
CA ALA A 217 0.16 -5.58 -14.97
C ALA A 217 -1.21 -5.83 -14.37
N ALA A 218 -2.24 -5.75 -15.22
CA ALA A 218 -3.62 -6.03 -14.86
C ALA A 218 -4.22 -7.08 -15.79
N THR A 219 -5.03 -7.97 -15.22
CA THR A 219 -5.95 -8.85 -15.95
C THR A 219 -7.38 -8.57 -15.51
N HIS A 220 -8.31 -8.60 -16.47
CA HIS A 220 -9.76 -8.44 -16.23
C HIS A 220 -10.56 -9.63 -16.77
N ASP A 221 -9.87 -10.71 -17.11
CA ASP A 221 -10.44 -11.90 -17.78
C ASP A 221 -9.94 -13.22 -17.14
N GLY A 222 -9.65 -13.19 -15.84
CA GLY A 222 -9.21 -14.37 -15.08
C GLY A 222 -7.81 -14.86 -15.46
N GLY A 223 -6.91 -13.97 -15.85
CA GLY A 223 -5.51 -14.30 -16.19
C GLY A 223 -5.29 -14.71 -17.65
N ALA A 224 -6.34 -14.69 -18.49
CA ALA A 224 -6.20 -15.07 -19.89
C ALA A 224 -5.37 -14.05 -20.68
N THR A 225 -5.48 -12.75 -20.36
CA THR A 225 -4.67 -11.69 -20.95
C THR A 225 -4.19 -10.71 -19.89
N TRP A 226 -3.01 -10.14 -20.10
CA TRP A 226 -2.37 -9.16 -19.22
C TRP A 226 -1.95 -7.91 -19.99
N SER A 227 -2.27 -6.75 -19.45
CA SER A 227 -1.78 -5.46 -19.93
C SER A 227 -0.88 -4.81 -18.88
N SER A 228 0.24 -4.19 -19.26
CA SER A 228 1.14 -3.59 -18.29
C SER A 228 1.51 -2.15 -18.60
N VAL A 229 1.59 -1.33 -17.55
CA VAL A 229 1.96 0.08 -17.59
C VAL A 229 3.11 0.40 -16.63
N VAL A 230 3.73 1.56 -16.79
CA VAL A 230 4.66 2.14 -15.80
C VAL A 230 3.81 2.90 -14.77
N VAL A 231 3.97 2.56 -13.49
CA VAL A 231 3.23 3.18 -12.38
C VAL A 231 3.71 4.60 -12.11
N ASN A 232 5.03 4.79 -12.04
CA ASN A 232 5.69 6.08 -11.80
C ASN A 232 5.86 6.91 -13.08
N ALA A 233 4.86 6.92 -13.96
CA ALA A 233 4.94 7.55 -15.30
C ALA A 233 5.06 9.09 -15.24
N SER A 234 4.72 9.72 -14.12
CA SER A 234 4.89 11.16 -13.92
C SER A 234 6.36 11.55 -13.65
N ASP A 235 7.24 10.58 -13.31
CA ASP A 235 8.65 10.85 -13.10
C ASP A 235 9.39 11.12 -14.40
N THR A 236 9.96 12.31 -14.53
CA THR A 236 10.80 12.74 -15.65
C THR A 236 12.28 12.87 -15.28
N THR A 237 12.63 12.55 -14.03
CA THR A 237 14.00 12.70 -13.53
C THR A 237 14.89 11.50 -13.86
N PHE A 238 14.26 10.35 -14.18
CA PHE A 238 14.93 9.06 -14.35
C PHE A 238 15.61 8.56 -13.07
N ALA A 239 15.00 8.86 -11.93
CA ALA A 239 15.39 8.33 -10.64
C ALA A 239 14.94 6.88 -10.48
N ASP A 240 15.42 6.22 -9.43
CA ASP A 240 15.06 4.83 -9.15
C ASP A 240 13.81 4.75 -8.27
N GLN A 241 12.88 3.84 -8.66
CA GLN A 241 11.74 3.44 -7.86
C GLN A 241 11.81 1.92 -7.62
N VAL A 242 11.65 1.50 -6.36
CA VAL A 242 11.88 0.10 -5.93
C VAL A 242 10.93 -0.33 -4.80
N PHE A 243 10.83 -1.65 -4.58
CA PHE A 243 10.06 -2.31 -3.54
C PHE A 243 8.57 -1.94 -3.54
N PRO A 244 7.83 -2.28 -4.61
CA PRO A 244 6.39 -2.06 -4.64
C PRO A 244 5.66 -3.05 -3.73
N HIS A 245 4.59 -2.58 -3.06
CA HIS A 245 3.57 -3.44 -2.48
C HIS A 245 2.18 -2.93 -2.87
N ALA A 246 1.21 -3.81 -3.08
CA ALA A 246 -0.06 -3.46 -3.69
C ALA A 246 -1.25 -3.94 -2.84
N VAL A 247 -2.32 -3.14 -2.82
CA VAL A 247 -3.60 -3.50 -2.20
C VAL A 247 -4.76 -2.88 -2.98
N VAL A 248 -5.89 -3.56 -3.03
CA VAL A 248 -7.15 -2.98 -3.51
C VAL A 248 -8.00 -2.56 -2.30
N ASP A 249 -8.42 -1.31 -2.27
CA ASP A 249 -9.29 -0.79 -1.21
C ASP A 249 -10.76 -1.23 -1.39
N ALA A 250 -11.59 -0.98 -0.38
CA ALA A 250 -12.99 -1.37 -0.39
C ALA A 250 -13.86 -0.62 -1.44
N LYS A 251 -13.30 0.36 -2.15
CA LYS A 251 -13.93 1.04 -3.30
C LYS A 251 -13.51 0.43 -4.65
N GLY A 252 -12.63 -0.58 -4.64
CA GLY A 252 -12.07 -1.21 -5.85
C GLY A 252 -10.93 -0.42 -6.48
N THR A 253 -10.33 0.53 -5.75
CA THR A 253 -9.16 1.29 -6.22
C THR A 253 -7.89 0.53 -5.88
N LEU A 254 -7.02 0.35 -6.87
CA LEU A 254 -5.68 -0.20 -6.67
C LEU A 254 -4.76 0.87 -6.09
N ASN A 255 -4.04 0.51 -5.02
CA ASN A 255 -3.04 1.34 -4.37
C ASN A 255 -1.71 0.58 -4.34
N ILE A 256 -0.62 1.25 -4.70
CA ILE A 256 0.74 0.67 -4.73
C ILE A 256 1.66 1.64 -4.02
N ASP A 257 2.30 1.22 -2.93
CA ASP A 257 3.39 1.97 -2.33
C ASP A 257 4.75 1.55 -2.88
N PHE A 258 5.74 2.41 -2.77
CA PHE A 258 7.11 2.14 -3.21
C PHE A 258 8.08 3.21 -2.68
N TYR A 259 9.36 2.88 -2.64
CA TYR A 259 10.41 3.89 -2.46
C TYR A 259 10.72 4.58 -3.78
N ASP A 260 10.93 5.90 -3.69
CA ASP A 260 11.19 6.78 -4.81
C ASP A 260 12.31 7.76 -4.51
N ARG A 261 13.20 7.97 -5.45
CA ARG A 261 14.38 8.83 -5.33
C ARG A 261 14.27 10.12 -6.14
N ARG A 262 13.15 10.37 -6.83
CA ARG A 262 12.99 11.50 -7.77
C ARG A 262 13.21 12.90 -7.15
N LEU A 263 13.08 13.05 -5.84
CA LEU A 263 13.28 14.30 -5.16
C LEU A 263 14.75 14.59 -4.81
N ASP A 264 15.65 13.61 -4.96
CA ASP A 264 17.09 13.80 -4.80
C ASP A 264 17.78 13.84 -6.16
N PRO A 265 18.40 14.99 -6.56
CA PRO A 265 19.15 15.09 -7.80
C PRO A 265 20.32 14.10 -7.93
N ASN A 266 20.79 13.54 -6.81
CA ASN A 266 21.85 12.53 -6.80
C ASN A 266 21.30 11.11 -6.89
N ASN A 267 19.98 10.93 -6.93
CA ASN A 267 19.31 9.62 -6.99
C ASN A 267 19.77 8.68 -5.86
N TYR A 268 19.73 9.17 -4.61
CA TYR A 268 20.30 8.47 -3.46
C TYR A 268 19.34 8.35 -2.27
N LEU A 269 18.72 9.47 -1.83
CA LEU A 269 17.78 9.49 -0.72
C LEU A 269 16.46 8.78 -1.09
N LEU A 270 15.83 8.16 -0.11
CA LEU A 270 14.58 7.40 -0.27
C LEU A 270 13.40 8.18 0.32
N TRP A 271 12.33 8.33 -0.45
CA TRP A 271 11.00 8.77 -0.01
C TRP A 271 10.00 7.66 -0.26
N THR A 272 8.94 7.62 0.54
CA THR A 272 7.81 6.73 0.32
C THR A 272 6.72 7.45 -0.46
N TRP A 273 6.22 6.78 -1.50
CA TRP A 273 5.14 7.22 -2.36
C TRP A 273 4.03 6.18 -2.42
N VAL A 274 2.82 6.64 -2.72
CA VAL A 274 1.67 5.79 -3.06
C VAL A 274 1.15 6.21 -4.43
N ALA A 275 0.97 5.27 -5.32
CA ALA A 275 0.29 5.44 -6.61
C ALA A 275 -1.08 4.79 -6.55
N ARG A 276 -2.11 5.48 -7.07
CA ARG A 276 -3.51 5.03 -7.04
C ARG A 276 -4.10 4.98 -8.44
N SER A 277 -4.86 3.92 -8.71
CA SER A 277 -5.60 3.71 -9.95
C SER A 277 -7.05 3.35 -9.66
N SER A 278 -7.97 4.16 -10.17
CA SER A 278 -9.42 3.92 -10.12
C SER A 278 -10.00 3.44 -11.46
N ASP A 279 -9.14 3.17 -12.43
CA ASP A 279 -9.49 2.78 -13.80
C ASP A 279 -8.98 1.37 -14.17
N GLY A 280 -8.87 0.48 -13.16
CA GLY A 280 -8.46 -0.90 -13.36
C GLY A 280 -6.97 -1.08 -13.68
N GLY A 281 -6.10 -0.22 -13.14
CA GLY A 281 -4.65 -0.30 -13.37
C GLY A 281 -4.17 0.33 -14.67
N ALA A 282 -5.05 1.03 -15.41
CA ALA A 282 -4.69 1.64 -16.69
C ALA A 282 -3.86 2.92 -16.53
N THR A 283 -4.20 3.76 -15.55
CA THR A 283 -3.43 4.97 -15.21
C THR A 283 -3.28 5.14 -13.71
N PHE A 284 -2.27 5.90 -13.29
CA PHE A 284 -1.95 6.12 -11.88
C PHE A 284 -1.80 7.60 -11.56
N LYS A 285 -2.30 7.99 -10.38
CA LYS A 285 -1.97 9.24 -9.71
C LYS A 285 -1.02 8.93 -8.56
N GLU A 286 0.05 9.71 -8.46
CA GLU A 286 1.15 9.43 -7.53
C GLU A 286 1.19 10.50 -6.44
N TYR A 287 1.36 10.09 -5.19
CA TYR A 287 1.37 10.95 -4.02
C TYR A 287 2.57 10.63 -3.15
N ARG A 288 3.33 11.67 -2.76
CA ARG A 288 4.37 11.50 -1.74
C ARG A 288 3.71 11.32 -0.37
N VAL A 289 4.17 10.33 0.38
CA VAL A 289 3.67 10.01 1.72
C VAL A 289 4.67 10.51 2.78
N SER A 290 5.93 10.09 2.72
CA SER A 290 6.93 10.49 3.71
C SER A 290 7.24 11.99 3.64
N ASP A 291 7.33 12.64 4.80
CA ASP A 291 7.64 14.08 4.92
C ASP A 291 9.07 14.42 4.49
N ALA A 292 10.02 13.52 4.71
CA ALA A 292 11.44 13.68 4.40
C ALA A 292 12.00 12.47 3.67
N GLY A 293 13.05 12.69 2.90
CA GLY A 293 13.89 11.62 2.38
C GLY A 293 14.95 11.22 3.38
N TRP A 294 15.30 9.96 3.42
CA TRP A 294 16.28 9.43 4.36
C TRP A 294 17.46 8.75 3.67
N ASP A 295 18.59 8.79 4.36
CA ASP A 295 19.87 8.23 3.92
C ASP A 295 20.08 6.87 4.57
N HIS A 296 19.98 5.79 3.77
CA HIS A 296 20.19 4.43 4.25
C HIS A 296 21.62 4.20 4.79
N ALA A 297 22.63 4.94 4.30
CA ALA A 297 24.00 4.80 4.77
C ALA A 297 24.26 5.51 6.12
N ALA A 298 23.35 6.38 6.55
CA ALA A 298 23.43 7.05 7.85
C ALA A 298 22.80 6.23 8.99
N THR A 299 22.24 5.05 8.69
CA THR A 299 21.61 4.16 9.67
C THR A 299 22.58 3.04 10.12
N GLU A 300 22.18 2.28 11.14
CA GLU A 300 22.98 1.18 11.72
C GLU A 300 23.21 0.02 10.73
N SER A 301 22.41 -0.08 9.66
CA SER A 301 22.48 -1.16 8.67
C SER A 301 22.38 -0.65 7.23
N ALA A 302 23.44 0.01 6.76
CA ALA A 302 23.47 0.61 5.42
C ALA A 302 23.23 -0.38 4.27
N TRP A 303 23.53 -1.68 4.47
CA TRP A 303 23.42 -2.72 3.44
C TRP A 303 22.04 -3.42 3.42
N PHE A 304 21.21 -3.20 4.43
CA PHE A 304 19.91 -3.85 4.57
C PHE A 304 18.87 -2.88 5.13
N ILE A 305 17.82 -2.61 4.38
CA ILE A 305 16.73 -1.69 4.74
C ILE A 305 15.38 -2.41 4.91
N GLY A 306 15.42 -3.75 5.07
CA GLY A 306 14.27 -4.62 4.90
C GLY A 306 14.14 -5.08 3.44
N ASP A 307 13.38 -6.14 3.23
CA ASP A 307 13.08 -6.66 1.90
C ASP A 307 11.66 -6.27 1.44
N TYR A 308 10.81 -5.83 2.37
CA TYR A 308 9.39 -5.55 2.13
C TYR A 308 9.02 -4.14 2.54
N MET A 309 8.06 -3.59 1.83
CA MET A 309 7.15 -2.57 2.31
C MET A 309 5.82 -3.24 2.68
N GLY A 310 4.92 -2.52 3.30
CA GLY A 310 3.59 -3.00 3.61
C GLY A 310 2.56 -1.93 3.27
N ILE A 311 1.39 -2.34 2.80
CA ILE A 311 0.28 -1.44 2.56
C ILE A 311 -1.02 -2.15 2.92
N ASP A 312 -1.93 -1.43 3.57
CA ASP A 312 -3.30 -1.90 3.79
C ASP A 312 -4.28 -0.77 3.52
N ALA A 313 -5.53 -1.10 3.20
CA ALA A 313 -6.51 -0.11 2.79
C ALA A 313 -7.92 -0.45 3.28
N SER A 314 -8.62 0.58 3.74
CA SER A 314 -10.05 0.55 4.04
C SER A 314 -10.85 1.29 2.95
N ALA A 315 -12.14 1.51 3.17
CA ALA A 315 -12.96 2.38 2.31
C ALA A 315 -12.57 3.87 2.38
N HIS A 316 -11.84 4.28 3.42
CA HIS A 316 -11.61 5.68 3.76
C HIS A 316 -10.14 6.09 3.78
N GLU A 317 -9.23 5.13 3.91
CA GLU A 317 -7.81 5.42 4.04
C GLU A 317 -6.93 4.28 3.49
N VAL A 318 -5.74 4.65 3.05
CA VAL A 318 -4.64 3.72 2.75
C VAL A 318 -3.53 3.97 3.76
N ARG A 319 -2.94 2.91 4.27
CA ARG A 319 -1.85 2.93 5.24
C ARG A 319 -0.62 2.21 4.69
N PRO A 320 0.31 2.93 4.10
CA PRO A 320 1.62 2.39 3.77
C PRO A 320 2.48 2.27 5.04
N PHE A 321 3.30 1.22 5.07
CA PHE A 321 4.29 0.94 6.11
C PHE A 321 5.65 0.77 5.46
N TRP A 322 6.66 1.48 5.96
CA TRP A 322 7.99 1.44 5.38
C TRP A 322 9.08 1.51 6.44
N THR A 323 10.30 1.15 6.05
CA THR A 323 11.49 1.46 6.85
C THR A 323 11.84 2.94 6.68
N ASP A 324 11.92 3.67 7.79
CA ASP A 324 12.33 5.06 7.85
C ASP A 324 13.65 5.20 8.62
N GLY A 325 14.61 5.89 8.03
CA GLY A 325 15.91 6.15 8.64
C GLY A 325 16.16 7.61 9.00
N THR A 326 15.13 8.47 9.01
CA THR A 326 15.26 9.90 9.27
C THR A 326 15.78 10.21 10.67
N SER A 327 15.55 9.33 11.64
CA SER A 327 16.09 9.42 13.01
C SER A 327 17.57 9.06 13.12
N GLY A 328 18.19 8.50 12.08
CA GLY A 328 19.52 7.88 12.10
C GLY A 328 19.50 6.41 12.56
N SER A 329 18.34 5.86 12.84
CA SER A 329 18.05 4.45 13.11
C SER A 329 16.97 3.98 12.16
N GLN A 330 16.95 2.68 11.83
CA GLN A 330 15.87 2.10 11.02
C GLN A 330 14.69 1.77 11.90
N ASP A 331 13.60 2.52 11.71
CA ASP A 331 12.33 2.33 12.39
C ASP A 331 11.23 1.98 11.37
N VAL A 332 10.14 1.37 11.83
CA VAL A 332 8.95 1.21 11.00
C VAL A 332 8.12 2.49 11.10
N ALA A 333 7.89 3.13 9.97
CA ALA A 333 6.98 4.26 9.85
C ALA A 333 5.68 3.87 9.16
N CYS A 334 4.63 4.60 9.45
CA CYS A 334 3.32 4.49 8.84
C CYS A 334 2.70 5.87 8.71
N ASP A 335 1.96 6.11 7.64
CA ASP A 335 1.16 7.31 7.48
C ASP A 335 -0.25 6.95 6.99
N VAL A 336 -1.13 7.94 6.96
CA VAL A 336 -2.52 7.79 6.50
C VAL A 336 -2.73 8.61 5.24
N VAL A 337 -2.98 7.93 4.13
CA VAL A 337 -3.45 8.57 2.90
C VAL A 337 -4.97 8.54 2.91
N ASN A 338 -5.59 9.70 3.09
CA ASN A 338 -7.04 9.81 3.10
C ASN A 338 -7.62 9.59 1.70
N LEU A 339 -8.64 8.77 1.59
CA LEU A 339 -9.34 8.49 0.34
C LEU A 339 -10.55 9.39 0.11
N ASP A 340 -11.13 9.91 1.19
CA ASP A 340 -12.35 10.72 1.12
C ASP A 340 -12.06 12.19 0.80
N PHE A 341 -10.85 12.66 1.16
CA PHE A 341 -10.42 14.03 0.92
C PHE A 341 -8.90 14.14 0.89
N PHE A 342 -8.34 14.56 -0.21
CA PHE A 342 -6.89 14.69 -0.35
C PHE A 342 -6.49 15.89 -1.23
N SER A 343 -5.26 16.38 -1.02
CA SER A 343 -4.63 17.43 -1.81
C SER A 343 -3.64 16.83 -2.81
N ASP A 344 -3.55 17.43 -4.01
CA ASP A 344 -2.53 17.07 -5.01
C ASP A 344 -1.11 17.51 -4.63
N VAL A 345 -0.98 18.39 -3.63
CA VAL A 345 0.30 18.87 -3.11
C VAL A 345 0.29 18.86 -1.57
N SER A 346 1.44 18.54 -0.97
CA SER A 346 1.66 18.64 0.48
C SER A 346 2.32 19.94 0.90
N THR A 347 2.84 20.73 -0.07
CA THR A 347 3.54 22.00 0.20
C THR A 347 3.16 23.07 -0.81
N LEU A 348 3.17 24.33 -0.38
CA LEU A 348 3.07 25.51 -1.23
C LEU A 348 4.18 26.48 -0.88
N SER A 349 4.82 27.09 -1.89
CA SER A 349 5.87 28.08 -1.64
C SER A 349 5.28 29.40 -1.13
N ALA A 350 5.77 29.87 0.00
CA ALA A 350 5.43 31.20 0.48
C ALA A 350 6.00 32.31 -0.44
N ALA A 351 7.13 32.04 -1.09
CA ALA A 351 7.79 33.01 -1.97
C ALA A 351 7.10 33.19 -3.32
N THR A 352 6.53 32.15 -3.89
CA THR A 352 5.90 32.21 -5.24
C THR A 352 4.40 32.02 -5.21
N GLY A 353 3.85 31.46 -4.13
CA GLY A 353 2.47 31.01 -4.08
C GLY A 353 2.28 29.67 -4.83
N GLY A 354 1.03 29.34 -5.09
CA GLY A 354 0.64 28.11 -5.81
C GLY A 354 -0.80 27.75 -5.56
N VAL A 355 -1.20 26.60 -6.08
CA VAL A 355 -2.55 26.03 -5.93
C VAL A 355 -2.42 24.68 -5.27
N ALA A 356 -3.23 24.41 -4.24
CA ALA A 356 -3.53 23.08 -3.74
C ALA A 356 -4.90 22.67 -4.26
N ALA A 357 -4.95 21.69 -5.14
CA ALA A 357 -6.20 21.14 -5.63
C ALA A 357 -6.66 20.01 -4.70
N PHE A 358 -7.92 20.07 -4.30
CA PHE A 358 -8.55 19.09 -3.42
C PHE A 358 -9.49 18.20 -4.20
N THR A 359 -9.39 16.90 -3.98
CA THR A 359 -10.38 15.92 -4.43
C THR A 359 -11.21 15.46 -3.24
N ILE A 360 -12.54 15.49 -3.40
CA ILE A 360 -13.51 14.95 -2.47
C ILE A 360 -14.09 13.68 -3.11
N ASP A 361 -14.11 12.56 -2.36
CA ASP A 361 -14.66 11.27 -2.78
C ASP A 361 -15.23 10.52 -1.58
N VAL A 362 -16.37 10.98 -1.11
CA VAL A 362 -17.02 10.43 0.12
C VAL A 362 -18.01 9.30 -0.19
N GLY A 363 -18.10 8.90 -1.45
CA GLY A 363 -18.91 7.78 -1.92
C GLY A 363 -20.39 8.12 -2.18
N PRO A 364 -21.08 7.23 -2.94
CA PRO A 364 -22.41 7.50 -3.48
C PRO A 364 -23.51 7.64 -2.42
N ASN A 365 -23.31 7.11 -1.21
CA ASN A 365 -24.27 7.25 -0.12
C ASN A 365 -24.43 8.72 0.34
N LEU A 366 -23.46 9.57 0.05
CA LEU A 366 -23.47 11.01 0.35
C LEU A 366 -23.63 11.86 -0.92
N GLY A 367 -23.81 11.23 -2.08
CA GLY A 367 -24.03 11.90 -3.36
C GLY A 367 -25.28 12.80 -3.32
N GLY A 368 -25.17 13.97 -3.95
CA GLY A 368 -26.22 14.98 -3.99
C GLY A 368 -26.37 15.81 -2.71
N LEU A 369 -25.55 15.58 -1.68
CA LEU A 369 -25.54 16.37 -0.45
C LEU A 369 -24.65 17.60 -0.58
N ASP A 370 -24.91 18.62 0.24
CA ASP A 370 -24.09 19.82 0.29
C ASP A 370 -22.79 19.56 1.06
N TYR A 371 -21.70 20.18 0.61
CA TYR A 371 -20.39 20.10 1.26
C TYR A 371 -19.74 21.46 1.48
N TRP A 372 -18.85 21.50 2.47
CA TRP A 372 -17.93 22.60 2.72
C TRP A 372 -16.50 22.05 2.85
N VAL A 373 -15.55 22.63 2.14
CA VAL A 373 -14.12 22.49 2.44
C VAL A 373 -13.72 23.61 3.37
N LEU A 374 -13.30 23.25 4.57
CA LEU A 374 -12.94 24.16 5.65
C LEU A 374 -11.47 24.02 5.99
N GLY A 375 -10.82 25.08 6.41
CA GLY A 375 -9.42 25.09 6.79
C GLY A 375 -9.23 25.41 8.26
N SER A 376 -8.09 25.02 8.85
CA SER A 376 -7.68 25.32 10.21
C SER A 376 -6.16 25.29 10.35
N LEU A 377 -5.64 25.94 11.38
CA LEU A 377 -4.22 25.91 11.76
C LEU A 377 -3.91 24.77 12.74
N ALA A 378 -4.93 24.01 13.20
CA ALA A 378 -4.77 22.89 14.09
C ALA A 378 -5.94 21.90 13.98
N THR A 379 -5.67 20.63 14.24
CA THR A 379 -6.65 19.54 14.14
C THR A 379 -7.24 19.09 15.46
N SER A 380 -6.66 19.47 16.58
CA SER A 380 -7.09 19.05 17.93
C SER A 380 -7.39 20.27 18.80
N PRO A 381 -8.49 20.23 19.56
CA PRO A 381 -9.42 19.12 19.79
C PRO A 381 -10.44 18.87 18.68
N GLY A 382 -10.55 19.74 17.66
CA GLY A 382 -11.57 19.67 16.63
C GLY A 382 -12.97 20.09 17.12
N LEU A 383 -13.97 19.96 16.25
CA LEU A 383 -15.36 20.29 16.51
C LEU A 383 -16.23 19.04 16.48
N THR A 384 -16.92 18.75 17.58
CA THR A 384 -17.89 17.66 17.64
C THR A 384 -19.31 18.22 17.64
N PHE A 385 -20.13 17.78 16.69
CA PHE A 385 -21.52 18.19 16.57
C PHE A 385 -22.45 17.34 17.45
N GLY A 386 -23.64 17.84 17.76
CA GLY A 386 -24.56 17.18 18.69
C GLY A 386 -25.05 15.78 18.27
N ASN A 387 -24.87 15.40 16.99
CA ASN A 387 -25.16 14.06 16.47
C ASN A 387 -23.94 13.12 16.44
N GLY A 388 -22.81 13.54 17.03
CA GLY A 388 -21.57 12.74 17.12
C GLY A 388 -20.61 12.89 15.94
N VAL A 389 -20.96 13.59 14.86
CA VAL A 389 -20.02 13.88 13.78
C VAL A 389 -18.89 14.74 14.32
N HIS A 390 -17.65 14.31 14.10
CA HIS A 390 -16.44 15.01 14.50
C HIS A 390 -15.71 15.56 13.28
N LEU A 391 -15.59 16.89 13.20
CA LEU A 391 -14.76 17.58 12.22
C LEU A 391 -13.39 17.86 12.87
N PRO A 392 -12.29 17.29 12.35
CA PRO A 392 -10.97 17.40 12.97
C PRO A 392 -10.28 18.75 12.63
N LEU A 393 -10.98 19.83 12.82
CA LEU A 393 -10.52 21.22 12.62
C LEU A 393 -10.96 22.08 13.80
N ASN A 394 -10.07 22.97 14.25
CA ASN A 394 -10.38 23.94 15.29
C ASN A 394 -11.10 25.16 14.74
N TRP A 395 -11.93 25.79 15.57
CA TRP A 395 -12.56 27.06 15.24
C TRP A 395 -11.56 28.23 15.41
N ASP A 396 -10.64 28.39 14.44
CA ASP A 396 -9.61 29.42 14.46
C ASP A 396 -9.80 30.45 13.35
N LEU A 397 -8.79 31.28 13.12
CA LEU A 397 -8.84 32.33 12.10
C LEU A 397 -8.97 31.76 10.69
N LEU A 398 -8.22 30.70 10.35
CA LEU A 398 -8.28 30.08 9.02
C LEU A 398 -9.66 29.46 8.78
N PHE A 399 -10.25 28.82 9.81
CA PHE A 399 -11.58 28.27 9.74
C PHE A 399 -12.63 29.36 9.38
N GLN A 400 -12.57 30.50 10.06
CA GLN A 400 -13.47 31.62 9.79
C GLN A 400 -13.26 32.20 8.39
N ILE A 401 -12.01 32.31 7.94
CA ILE A 401 -11.65 32.81 6.60
C ILE A 401 -12.21 31.86 5.53
N THR A 402 -12.03 30.56 5.66
CA THR A 402 -12.55 29.58 4.67
C THR A 402 -14.06 29.61 4.58
N MET A 403 -14.78 29.78 5.69
CA MET A 403 -16.25 29.98 5.68
C MET A 403 -16.65 31.29 5.00
N GLN A 404 -16.00 32.40 5.38
CA GLN A 404 -16.37 33.73 4.91
C GLN A 404 -16.11 33.93 3.41
N PHE A 405 -15.02 33.34 2.90
CA PHE A 405 -14.56 33.51 1.53
C PHE A 405 -14.75 32.24 0.66
N ALA A 406 -15.65 31.35 1.05
CA ALA A 406 -16.00 30.20 0.24
C ALA A 406 -16.38 30.62 -1.20
N ASN A 407 -15.94 29.83 -2.18
CA ASN A 407 -16.17 30.05 -3.61
C ASN A 407 -15.60 31.41 -4.12
N SER A 408 -14.58 31.93 -3.45
CA SER A 408 -13.78 33.07 -3.94
C SER A 408 -12.68 32.59 -4.91
N ALA A 409 -11.87 33.54 -5.41
CA ALA A 409 -10.70 33.23 -6.21
C ALA A 409 -9.62 32.45 -5.41
N THR A 410 -9.60 32.64 -4.08
CA THR A 410 -8.66 31.93 -3.17
C THR A 410 -9.18 30.56 -2.75
N PHE A 411 -10.49 30.40 -2.55
CA PHE A 411 -11.12 29.18 -2.10
C PHE A 411 -12.15 28.72 -3.15
N VAL A 412 -11.66 28.11 -4.21
CA VAL A 412 -12.46 27.76 -5.39
C VAL A 412 -13.27 26.50 -5.13
N ASN A 413 -14.56 26.54 -5.39
CA ASN A 413 -15.51 25.42 -5.21
C ASN A 413 -15.42 24.78 -3.82
N THR A 414 -15.12 25.56 -2.78
CA THR A 414 -15.04 25.07 -1.40
C THR A 414 -16.40 24.92 -0.72
N HIS A 415 -17.48 25.28 -1.38
CA HIS A 415 -18.85 25.00 -0.99
C HIS A 415 -19.69 24.67 -2.23
N GLY A 416 -20.44 23.60 -2.18
CA GLY A 416 -21.25 23.13 -3.31
C GLY A 416 -22.05 21.89 -2.96
N THR A 417 -22.48 21.20 -4.00
CA THR A 417 -23.20 19.93 -3.91
C THR A 417 -22.34 18.82 -4.54
N LEU A 418 -22.21 17.69 -3.86
CA LEU A 418 -21.52 16.51 -4.35
C LEU A 418 -22.24 15.94 -5.58
N ASP A 419 -21.50 15.38 -6.51
CA ASP A 419 -22.08 14.63 -7.62
C ASP A 419 -22.77 13.33 -7.13
N ALA A 420 -23.37 12.57 -8.05
CA ALA A 420 -24.09 11.35 -7.69
C ALA A 420 -23.18 10.24 -7.13
N ALA A 421 -21.89 10.30 -7.41
CA ALA A 421 -20.88 9.38 -6.85
C ALA A 421 -20.34 9.84 -5.49
N GLY A 422 -20.70 11.03 -5.01
CA GLY A 422 -20.19 11.64 -3.79
C GLY A 422 -18.87 12.39 -4.01
N GLY A 423 -18.58 12.76 -5.26
CA GLY A 423 -17.36 13.44 -5.65
C GLY A 423 -17.52 14.95 -5.81
N ALA A 424 -16.43 15.70 -5.62
CA ALA A 424 -16.30 17.09 -6.02
C ALA A 424 -14.81 17.48 -6.10
N LEU A 425 -14.54 18.61 -6.79
CA LEU A 425 -13.22 19.21 -6.86
C LEU A 425 -13.26 20.62 -6.26
N ALA A 426 -12.31 20.92 -5.41
CA ALA A 426 -12.12 22.25 -4.83
C ALA A 426 -10.65 22.66 -4.89
N SER A 427 -10.30 23.90 -4.59
CA SER A 427 -8.90 24.28 -4.45
C SER A 427 -8.70 25.47 -3.52
N PHE A 428 -7.50 25.54 -2.97
CA PHE A 428 -6.93 26.69 -2.31
C PHE A 428 -5.85 27.30 -3.22
N ASP A 429 -6.16 28.48 -3.77
CA ASP A 429 -5.25 29.24 -4.64
C ASP A 429 -4.75 30.47 -3.87
N THR A 430 -3.46 30.55 -3.69
CA THR A 430 -2.82 31.67 -2.97
C THR A 430 -2.89 32.98 -3.76
N GLY A 431 -3.16 32.91 -5.08
CA GLY A 431 -3.19 34.07 -5.98
C GLY A 431 -1.83 34.78 -6.16
N GLY A 432 -0.76 34.25 -5.55
CA GLY A 432 0.58 34.83 -5.55
C GLY A 432 1.34 34.58 -4.24
N PRO A 433 2.49 35.23 -4.03
CA PRO A 433 3.31 35.00 -2.86
C PRO A 433 2.64 35.42 -1.55
N PHE A 434 2.92 34.66 -0.52
CA PHE A 434 2.62 35.03 0.87
C PHE A 434 3.79 35.81 1.51
N SER A 435 3.54 36.32 2.72
CA SER A 435 4.65 36.80 3.54
C SER A 435 5.62 35.64 3.85
N PRO A 436 6.93 35.81 3.67
CA PRO A 436 7.92 34.80 4.06
C PRO A 436 7.85 34.38 5.54
N ALA A 437 7.26 35.24 6.39
CA ALA A 437 7.03 34.93 7.80
C ALA A 437 6.01 33.78 8.02
N LEU A 438 5.28 33.38 7.00
CA LEU A 438 4.33 32.27 7.06
C LEU A 438 4.98 30.92 6.66
N ALA A 439 6.22 30.90 6.24
CA ALA A 439 6.94 29.66 5.98
C ALA A 439 7.08 28.83 7.27
N GLY A 440 6.82 27.54 7.15
CA GLY A 440 6.77 26.59 8.27
C GLY A 440 5.40 26.45 8.92
N ILE A 441 4.37 27.15 8.42
CA ILE A 441 2.99 26.99 8.93
C ILE A 441 2.31 25.84 8.19
N ASP A 442 1.70 24.95 8.97
CA ASP A 442 0.82 23.90 8.48
C ASP A 442 -0.61 24.42 8.39
N LEU A 443 -1.24 24.19 7.23
CA LEU A 443 -2.64 24.44 6.97
C LEU A 443 -3.35 23.10 6.83
N TYR A 444 -4.41 22.89 7.60
CA TYR A 444 -5.19 21.66 7.57
C TYR A 444 -6.53 21.94 6.92
N PHE A 445 -6.95 21.11 5.98
CA PHE A 445 -8.24 21.22 5.30
C PHE A 445 -9.03 19.92 5.49
N SER A 446 -10.34 20.03 5.61
CA SER A 446 -11.27 18.89 5.71
C SER A 446 -12.60 19.23 5.07
N THR A 447 -13.33 18.21 4.60
CA THR A 447 -14.67 18.37 4.05
C THR A 447 -15.71 18.03 5.09
N LEU A 448 -16.70 18.92 5.26
CA LEU A 448 -17.92 18.69 6.04
C LEU A 448 -19.10 18.52 5.08
N VAL A 449 -19.81 17.39 5.16
CA VAL A 449 -21.02 17.10 4.37
C VAL A 449 -22.25 17.31 5.22
N LEU A 450 -23.28 17.92 4.65
CA LEU A 450 -24.50 18.35 5.36
C LEU A 450 -25.77 17.71 4.79
N GLN A 451 -26.75 17.37 5.72
CA GLN A 451 -28.07 16.81 5.36
C GLN A 451 -29.17 17.16 6.40
N PRO A 452 -29.72 18.34 6.47
CA PRO A 452 -29.15 19.67 6.45
C PRO A 452 -28.18 19.96 7.58
N SER A 453 -28.09 19.07 8.60
CA SER A 453 -27.09 19.11 9.67
C SER A 453 -25.84 18.29 9.27
N PRO A 454 -24.71 18.44 9.94
CA PRO A 454 -23.51 17.64 9.69
C PRO A 454 -23.83 16.15 9.60
N ALA A 455 -23.54 15.52 8.46
CA ALA A 455 -23.77 14.10 8.19
C ALA A 455 -22.47 13.30 8.22
N PHE A 456 -21.39 13.92 7.74
CA PHE A 456 -20.07 13.29 7.66
C PHE A 456 -18.98 14.37 7.65
N ALA A 457 -17.82 14.05 8.18
CA ALA A 457 -16.62 14.87 8.05
C ALA A 457 -15.43 13.97 7.71
N THR A 458 -14.61 14.42 6.76
CA THR A 458 -13.41 13.69 6.36
C THR A 458 -12.27 13.88 7.36
N ASN A 459 -11.27 13.01 7.31
CA ASN A 459 -9.99 13.30 7.92
C ASN A 459 -9.35 14.54 7.26
N PRO A 460 -8.48 15.28 7.97
CA PRO A 460 -7.84 16.45 7.41
C PRO A 460 -6.69 16.07 6.47
N THR A 461 -6.51 16.84 5.42
CA THR A 461 -5.26 16.87 4.64
C THR A 461 -4.42 18.07 5.04
N LYS A 462 -3.10 17.93 5.02
CA LYS A 462 -2.15 18.96 5.41
C LYS A 462 -1.46 19.55 4.19
N VAL A 463 -1.33 20.88 4.18
CA VAL A 463 -0.52 21.64 3.21
C VAL A 463 0.44 22.55 3.99
N THR A 464 1.73 22.34 3.88
CA THR A 464 2.74 23.16 4.59
C THR A 464 3.23 24.30 3.71
N LEU A 465 3.30 25.52 4.27
CA LEU A 465 3.91 26.64 3.58
C LEU A 465 5.44 26.54 3.71
N VAL A 466 6.14 26.40 2.59
CA VAL A 466 7.61 26.34 2.54
C VAL A 466 8.18 27.66 2.00
N PRO A 467 9.47 27.98 2.27
CA PRO A 467 10.10 29.22 1.82
C PRO A 467 9.99 29.52 0.34
#